data_c31602542d201d12a00254e18d55c2c6
#
_entry.id   c31602542d201d12a00254e18d55c2c6
#
_cell.length_a   1.000
_cell.length_b   1.000
_cell.length_c   1.000
_cell.angle_alpha   90.00
_cell.angle_beta   90.00
_cell.angle_gamma   90.00
#
_symmetry.space_group_name_H-M   'P 1'
#
loop_
_entity.id
_entity.type
_entity.pdbx_description
1 polymer ?
#
loop_
_entity_poly.entity_id
_entity_poly.type
_entity_poly.pdbx_seq_one_letter_code
_entity_poly.pdbx_strand_id
1 'polypeptide(L)'
;MPRSPALRTSLWGLNRARLLTAVIVVAVGALLRFSEAFPYAFGTFAMTALGGAVACLVLPLADRRGASLERIAWLQFGLDALLITGIVTATGGPQSVFIPLYVLLVVASCFVLPGRGGLFIAGICSLLYVLPVLGRTIVPMLKVGAPTENTALEILTVFMNAGVLLAVAVVSGALAERYYQLQQRMEDQRKHLSDLQAFRDLIFESVGSGLVGVDPGGRVTAFNRAAESITGVRAQDAVDRPWEAIFGGGVDLAEVRRAVSEGSEPAPRYEFRLRRRDGHDVPVGISFWSLRSGAGDVAGLIGVCQDLSNIKQMEQRMRQADRLAAVGRLSANMAHEIRNPLASISGAV
;
A
#
# COMPACT_ATOMS: atom_id res chain seq x y z
N MET A 1 2.20 -16.17 -0.46
CA MET A 1 1.64 -16.50 0.87
C MET A 1 2.20 -15.56 1.94
N PRO A 2 1.66 -14.39 2.17
CA PRO A 2 2.02 -13.61 3.35
C PRO A 2 0.77 -13.24 4.16
N ARG A 3 0.12 -14.23 4.80
CA ARG A 3 -0.99 -13.99 5.75
C ARG A 3 -0.57 -14.06 7.22
N SER A 4 0.69 -14.33 7.50
CA SER A 4 1.17 -14.60 8.87
C SER A 4 1.07 -13.41 9.84
N PRO A 5 1.39 -12.14 9.52
CA PRO A 5 1.33 -11.06 10.50
C PRO A 5 -0.12 -10.63 10.80
N ALA A 6 -1.00 -10.56 9.80
CA ALA A 6 -2.40 -10.19 10.00
C ALA A 6 -3.17 -11.24 10.81
N LEU A 7 -2.97 -12.52 10.54
CA LEU A 7 -3.57 -13.61 11.31
C LEU A 7 -3.09 -13.61 12.77
N ARG A 8 -1.80 -13.33 12.99
CA ARG A 8 -1.22 -13.21 14.35
C ARG A 8 -1.86 -12.07 15.14
N THR A 9 -2.01 -10.89 14.55
CA THR A 9 -2.67 -9.75 15.23
C THR A 9 -4.13 -10.03 15.52
N SER A 10 -4.86 -10.68 14.60
CA SER A 10 -6.26 -11.08 14.79
C SER A 10 -6.41 -12.10 15.92
N LEU A 11 -5.53 -13.11 16.01
CA LEU A 11 -5.55 -14.09 17.10
C LEU A 11 -5.21 -13.47 18.47
N TRP A 12 -4.29 -12.51 18.52
CA TRP A 12 -4.01 -11.78 19.76
C TRP A 12 -5.20 -10.91 20.20
N GLY A 13 -5.88 -10.25 19.23
CA GLY A 13 -7.13 -9.53 19.49
C GLY A 13 -8.23 -10.45 20.02
N LEU A 14 -8.39 -11.62 19.41
CA LEU A 14 -9.36 -12.64 19.85
C LEU A 14 -9.06 -13.15 21.26
N ASN A 15 -7.79 -13.39 21.62
CA ASN A 15 -7.42 -13.78 22.98
C ASN A 15 -7.77 -12.71 24.03
N ARG A 16 -7.58 -11.43 23.71
CA ARG A 16 -8.02 -10.33 24.59
C ARG A 16 -9.54 -10.31 24.76
N ALA A 17 -10.28 -10.51 23.67
CA ALA A 17 -11.73 -10.60 23.71
C ALA A 17 -12.20 -11.80 24.53
N ARG A 18 -11.57 -12.96 24.42
CA ARG A 18 -11.85 -14.15 25.27
C ARG A 18 -11.66 -13.89 26.75
N LEU A 19 -10.54 -13.25 27.13
CA LEU A 19 -10.30 -12.88 28.52
C LEU A 19 -11.42 -11.98 29.07
N LEU A 20 -11.79 -10.97 28.27
CA LEU A 20 -12.87 -10.07 28.65
C LEU A 20 -14.21 -10.82 28.79
N THR A 21 -14.53 -11.67 27.84
CA THR A 21 -15.74 -12.52 27.89
C THR A 21 -15.72 -13.46 29.08
N ALA A 22 -14.58 -14.09 29.38
CA ALA A 22 -14.44 -14.96 30.54
C ALA A 22 -14.67 -14.19 31.85
N VAL A 23 -14.13 -12.98 31.99
CA VAL A 23 -14.35 -12.11 33.15
C VAL A 23 -15.84 -11.74 33.30
N ILE A 24 -16.47 -11.36 32.19
CA ILE A 24 -17.92 -11.04 32.19
C ILE A 24 -18.77 -12.26 32.62
N VAL A 25 -18.47 -13.43 32.03
CA VAL A 25 -19.17 -14.69 32.33
C VAL A 25 -19.03 -15.04 33.81
N VAL A 26 -17.82 -14.92 34.37
CA VAL A 26 -17.58 -15.15 35.81
C VAL A 26 -18.35 -14.13 36.70
N ALA A 27 -18.30 -12.85 36.31
CA ALA A 27 -18.98 -11.80 37.05
C ALA A 27 -20.51 -12.01 37.06
N VAL A 28 -21.07 -12.36 35.89
CA VAL A 28 -22.50 -12.69 35.78
C VAL A 28 -22.83 -13.95 36.55
N GLY A 29 -21.98 -14.98 36.48
CA GLY A 29 -22.13 -16.20 37.28
C GLY A 29 -22.10 -15.97 38.82
N ALA A 30 -21.20 -15.09 39.26
CA ALA A 30 -21.13 -14.68 40.66
C ALA A 30 -22.35 -13.89 41.10
N LEU A 31 -22.88 -13.02 40.24
CA LEU A 31 -24.12 -12.28 40.51
C LEU A 31 -25.32 -13.22 40.60
N LEU A 32 -25.42 -14.17 39.67
CA LEU A 32 -26.52 -15.16 39.65
C LEU A 32 -26.45 -16.17 40.81
N ARG A 33 -25.31 -16.34 41.47
CA ARG A 33 -25.18 -17.17 42.68
C ARG A 33 -26.05 -16.66 43.85
N PHE A 34 -26.30 -15.36 43.89
CA PHE A 34 -27.19 -14.76 44.92
C PHE A 34 -28.68 -14.93 44.56
N SER A 35 -29.00 -15.43 43.41
CA SER A 35 -30.34 -15.77 42.96
C SER A 35 -30.54 -17.26 43.13
N GLU A 36 -31.57 -17.67 43.90
CA GLU A 36 -31.92 -19.10 44.15
C GLU A 36 -32.29 -19.86 42.87
N ALA A 37 -32.43 -19.16 41.75
CA ALA A 37 -32.86 -19.70 40.46
C ALA A 37 -31.77 -20.58 39.75
N PHE A 38 -30.46 -20.49 40.14
CA PHE A 38 -29.39 -21.20 39.46
C PHE A 38 -28.37 -21.85 40.41
N PRO A 39 -28.71 -22.89 41.17
CA PRO A 39 -27.83 -23.48 42.19
C PRO A 39 -26.58 -24.17 41.63
N TYR A 40 -26.59 -24.61 40.35
CA TYR A 40 -25.46 -25.33 39.72
C TYR A 40 -24.56 -24.43 38.86
N ALA A 41 -24.88 -23.15 38.71
CA ALA A 41 -24.23 -22.27 37.72
C ALA A 41 -22.76 -21.96 38.03
N PHE A 42 -22.38 -21.83 39.31
CA PHE A 42 -21.02 -21.38 39.66
C PHE A 42 -19.90 -22.33 39.22
N GLY A 43 -20.08 -23.65 39.38
CA GLY A 43 -19.11 -24.63 38.96
C GLY A 43 -18.87 -24.62 37.43
N THR A 44 -19.94 -24.48 36.67
CA THR A 44 -19.87 -24.40 35.19
C THR A 44 -19.22 -23.10 34.70
N PHE A 45 -19.52 -21.97 35.36
CA PHE A 45 -18.85 -20.69 35.05
C PHE A 45 -17.34 -20.72 35.39
N ALA A 46 -16.98 -21.32 36.53
CA ALA A 46 -15.58 -21.49 36.91
C ALA A 46 -14.83 -22.39 35.95
N MET A 47 -15.43 -23.50 35.50
CA MET A 47 -14.81 -24.41 34.51
C MET A 47 -14.65 -23.73 33.14
N THR A 48 -15.60 -22.92 32.71
CA THR A 48 -15.50 -22.19 31.45
C THR A 48 -14.46 -21.07 31.48
N ALA A 49 -14.37 -20.35 32.61
CA ALA A 49 -13.32 -19.37 32.83
C ALA A 49 -11.91 -20.01 32.80
N LEU A 50 -11.77 -21.16 33.46
CA LEU A 50 -10.51 -21.95 33.44
C LEU A 50 -10.20 -22.41 32.03
N GLY A 51 -11.16 -22.95 31.30
CA GLY A 51 -10.99 -23.35 29.88
C GLY A 51 -10.60 -22.18 28.98
N GLY A 52 -11.23 -21.01 29.14
CA GLY A 52 -10.86 -19.78 28.43
C GLY A 52 -9.43 -19.31 28.76
N ALA A 53 -9.03 -19.37 30.02
CA ALA A 53 -7.66 -19.05 30.45
C ALA A 53 -6.62 -20.01 29.84
N VAL A 54 -6.92 -21.31 29.82
CA VAL A 54 -6.08 -22.33 29.17
C VAL A 54 -5.97 -22.07 27.66
N ALA A 55 -7.07 -21.75 26.99
CA ALA A 55 -7.07 -21.40 25.56
C ALA A 55 -6.19 -20.18 25.26
N CYS A 56 -6.18 -19.18 26.16
CA CYS A 56 -5.30 -18.01 26.02
C CYS A 56 -3.81 -18.34 26.16
N LEU A 57 -3.46 -19.36 26.90
CA LEU A 57 -2.07 -19.83 27.08
C LEU A 57 -1.58 -20.68 25.90
N VAL A 58 -2.47 -21.32 25.17
CA VAL A 58 -2.14 -22.18 24.02
C VAL A 58 -1.47 -21.38 22.90
N LEU A 59 -1.95 -20.17 22.60
CA LEU A 59 -1.41 -19.35 21.50
C LEU A 59 0.07 -18.99 21.67
N PRO A 60 0.51 -18.40 22.82
CA PRO A 60 1.91 -18.04 22.98
C PRO A 60 2.85 -19.26 23.09
N LEU A 61 2.37 -20.40 23.66
CA LEU A 61 3.14 -21.62 23.69
C LEU A 61 3.34 -22.25 22.30
N ALA A 62 2.29 -22.28 21.50
CA ALA A 62 2.30 -22.85 20.16
C ALA A 62 3.10 -21.98 19.18
N ASP A 63 3.03 -20.65 19.32
CA ASP A 63 3.85 -19.69 18.55
C ASP A 63 5.34 -19.90 18.82
N ARG A 64 5.73 -20.15 20.07
CA ARG A 64 7.11 -20.50 20.46
C ARG A 64 7.60 -21.83 19.86
N ARG A 65 6.70 -22.78 19.59
CA ARG A 65 7.01 -24.10 19.01
C ARG A 65 6.95 -24.14 17.48
N GLY A 66 6.68 -23.01 16.81
CA GLY A 66 6.60 -22.94 15.35
C GLY A 66 5.37 -23.65 14.74
N ALA A 67 4.31 -23.87 15.52
CA ALA A 67 3.09 -24.46 15.02
C ALA A 67 2.37 -23.53 14.03
N SER A 68 1.68 -24.10 13.02
CA SER A 68 0.94 -23.30 12.06
C SER A 68 -0.20 -22.56 12.75
N LEU A 69 -0.22 -21.23 12.62
CA LEU A 69 -1.22 -20.36 13.23
C LEU A 69 -2.65 -20.73 12.83
N GLU A 70 -2.81 -21.27 11.63
CA GLU A 70 -4.10 -21.72 11.13
C GLU A 70 -4.65 -22.91 11.92
N ARG A 71 -3.82 -23.92 12.20
CA ARG A 71 -4.23 -25.07 13.03
C ARG A 71 -4.57 -24.65 14.45
N ILE A 72 -3.82 -23.70 15.01
CA ILE A 72 -4.09 -23.13 16.33
C ILE A 72 -5.45 -22.45 16.32
N ALA A 73 -5.77 -21.65 15.29
CA ALA A 73 -7.06 -20.98 15.16
C ALA A 73 -8.22 -22.01 15.14
N TRP A 74 -8.14 -23.07 14.33
CA TRP A 74 -9.14 -24.12 14.28
C TRP A 74 -9.36 -24.80 15.63
N LEU A 75 -8.26 -25.18 16.33
CA LEU A 75 -8.35 -25.78 17.66
C LEU A 75 -8.99 -24.85 18.69
N GLN A 76 -8.66 -23.56 18.64
CA GLN A 76 -9.21 -22.59 19.57
C GLN A 76 -10.72 -22.36 19.34
N PHE A 77 -11.17 -22.22 18.07
CA PHE A 77 -12.59 -22.08 17.77
C PHE A 77 -13.38 -23.35 18.14
N GLY A 78 -12.80 -24.53 17.92
CA GLY A 78 -13.41 -25.80 18.35
C GLY A 78 -13.56 -25.90 19.87
N LEU A 79 -12.52 -25.50 20.62
CA LEU A 79 -12.55 -25.47 22.08
C LEU A 79 -13.59 -24.46 22.61
N ASP A 80 -13.64 -23.26 22.02
CA ASP A 80 -14.63 -22.24 22.38
C ASP A 80 -16.07 -22.73 22.13
N ALA A 81 -16.31 -23.45 21.01
CA ALA A 81 -17.62 -24.05 20.74
C ALA A 81 -18.02 -25.06 21.80
N LEU A 82 -17.10 -25.91 22.25
CA LEU A 82 -17.35 -26.88 23.34
C LEU A 82 -17.63 -26.18 24.67
N LEU A 83 -16.87 -25.15 25.02
CA LEU A 83 -17.05 -24.38 26.24
C LEU A 83 -18.41 -23.67 26.27
N ILE A 84 -18.81 -23.04 25.16
CA ILE A 84 -20.13 -22.38 25.02
C ILE A 84 -21.24 -23.43 25.14
N THR A 85 -21.07 -24.61 24.53
CA THR A 85 -22.03 -25.70 24.65
C THR A 85 -22.20 -26.14 26.10
N GLY A 86 -21.11 -26.25 26.86
CA GLY A 86 -21.15 -26.53 28.28
C GLY A 86 -21.94 -25.49 29.10
N ILE A 87 -21.69 -24.20 28.81
CA ILE A 87 -22.46 -23.11 29.48
C ILE A 87 -23.94 -23.19 29.15
N VAL A 88 -24.26 -23.28 27.84
CA VAL A 88 -25.66 -23.27 27.37
C VAL A 88 -26.41 -24.47 27.91
N THR A 89 -25.84 -25.67 27.92
CA THR A 89 -26.50 -26.88 28.47
C THR A 89 -26.71 -26.80 29.98
N ALA A 90 -25.76 -26.21 30.71
CA ALA A 90 -25.86 -26.05 32.18
C ALA A 90 -26.83 -24.92 32.59
N THR A 91 -27.08 -23.95 31.71
CA THR A 91 -27.92 -22.77 32.05
C THR A 91 -29.32 -22.81 31.44
N GLY A 92 -29.82 -23.99 31.08
CA GLY A 92 -31.20 -24.17 30.66
C GLY A 92 -31.41 -24.60 29.19
N GLY A 93 -30.30 -24.86 28.45
CA GLY A 93 -30.37 -25.34 27.05
C GLY A 93 -31.06 -24.35 26.12
N PRO A 94 -32.24 -24.64 25.56
CA PRO A 94 -32.92 -23.75 24.61
C PRO A 94 -33.35 -22.41 25.18
N GLN A 95 -33.49 -22.32 26.52
CA GLN A 95 -33.86 -21.09 27.23
C GLN A 95 -32.63 -20.34 27.79
N SER A 96 -31.43 -20.78 27.48
CA SER A 96 -30.18 -20.16 27.98
C SER A 96 -29.99 -18.74 27.46
N VAL A 97 -29.73 -17.81 28.36
CA VAL A 97 -29.34 -16.41 28.03
C VAL A 97 -28.00 -16.33 27.29
N PHE A 98 -27.19 -17.41 27.27
CA PHE A 98 -25.86 -17.44 26.68
C PHE A 98 -25.83 -17.93 25.22
N ILE A 99 -26.95 -18.25 24.58
CA ILE A 99 -27.05 -18.61 23.18
C ILE A 99 -26.35 -17.57 22.24
N PRO A 100 -26.44 -16.24 22.49
CA PRO A 100 -25.75 -15.24 21.68
C PRO A 100 -24.24 -15.40 21.62
N LEU A 101 -23.60 -16.12 22.54
CA LEU A 101 -22.15 -16.41 22.48
C LEU A 101 -21.78 -17.25 21.26
N TYR A 102 -22.66 -18.15 20.82
CA TYR A 102 -22.45 -18.87 19.55
C TYR A 102 -22.43 -17.93 18.35
N VAL A 103 -23.33 -16.94 18.31
CA VAL A 103 -23.38 -15.95 17.24
C VAL A 103 -22.07 -15.17 17.20
N LEU A 104 -21.56 -14.72 18.37
CA LEU A 104 -20.29 -14.02 18.47
C LEU A 104 -19.10 -14.88 17.97
N LEU A 105 -19.09 -16.15 18.37
CA LEU A 105 -18.07 -17.11 17.94
C LEU A 105 -18.09 -17.33 16.42
N VAL A 106 -19.27 -17.51 15.84
CA VAL A 106 -19.45 -17.69 14.38
C VAL A 106 -18.99 -16.47 13.62
N VAL A 107 -19.39 -15.26 14.05
CA VAL A 107 -18.93 -14.02 13.42
C VAL A 107 -17.41 -13.91 13.50
N ALA A 108 -16.81 -14.11 14.68
CA ALA A 108 -15.36 -14.03 14.84
C ALA A 108 -14.63 -15.05 13.95
N SER A 109 -15.17 -16.28 13.82
CA SER A 109 -14.58 -17.31 12.96
C SER A 109 -14.60 -16.94 11.48
N CYS A 110 -15.62 -16.23 10.98
CA CYS A 110 -15.70 -15.77 9.60
C CYS A 110 -14.60 -14.76 9.24
N PHE A 111 -14.16 -13.95 10.22
CA PHE A 111 -13.08 -12.98 10.01
C PHE A 111 -11.66 -13.54 10.22
N VAL A 112 -11.52 -14.62 10.98
CA VAL A 112 -10.21 -15.19 11.33
C VAL A 112 -9.84 -16.37 10.46
N LEU A 113 -10.81 -17.27 10.19
CA LEU A 113 -10.57 -18.48 9.40
C LEU A 113 -10.69 -18.19 7.89
N PRO A 114 -9.81 -18.78 7.07
CA PRO A 114 -9.85 -18.57 5.63
C PRO A 114 -11.03 -19.28 4.96
N GLY A 115 -11.54 -18.68 3.89
CA GLY A 115 -12.53 -19.27 3.02
C GLY A 115 -13.85 -19.57 3.73
N ARG A 116 -14.26 -20.83 3.72
CA ARG A 116 -15.53 -21.31 4.32
C ARG A 116 -15.37 -21.73 5.80
N GLY A 117 -14.27 -21.37 6.46
CA GLY A 117 -13.99 -21.77 7.85
C GLY A 117 -15.08 -21.34 8.83
N GLY A 118 -15.62 -20.13 8.69
CA GLY A 118 -16.72 -19.64 9.50
C GLY A 118 -18.01 -20.49 9.35
N LEU A 119 -18.31 -20.95 8.13
CA LEU A 119 -19.45 -21.82 7.87
C LEU A 119 -19.29 -23.20 8.53
N PHE A 120 -18.07 -23.76 8.52
CA PHE A 120 -17.76 -25.00 9.22
C PHE A 120 -17.95 -24.86 10.73
N ILE A 121 -17.45 -23.77 11.32
CA ILE A 121 -17.63 -23.50 12.76
C ILE A 121 -19.12 -23.32 13.10
N ALA A 122 -19.89 -22.66 12.25
CA ALA A 122 -21.35 -22.52 12.44
C ALA A 122 -22.05 -23.90 12.39
N GLY A 123 -21.66 -24.76 11.49
CA GLY A 123 -22.15 -26.15 11.42
C GLY A 123 -21.83 -26.93 12.69
N ILE A 124 -20.59 -26.84 13.20
CA ILE A 124 -20.16 -27.45 14.46
C ILE A 124 -20.98 -26.89 15.64
N CYS A 125 -21.12 -25.56 15.73
CA CYS A 125 -21.92 -24.91 16.78
C CYS A 125 -23.37 -25.36 16.73
N SER A 126 -23.98 -25.42 15.54
CA SER A 126 -25.37 -25.88 15.36
C SER A 126 -25.51 -27.34 15.79
N LEU A 127 -24.59 -28.22 15.43
CA LEU A 127 -24.59 -29.62 15.82
C LEU A 127 -24.43 -29.77 17.34
N LEU A 128 -23.44 -29.09 17.93
CA LEU A 128 -23.19 -29.12 19.38
C LEU A 128 -24.35 -28.55 20.19
N TYR A 129 -25.10 -27.61 19.64
CA TYR A 129 -26.30 -27.03 20.26
C TYR A 129 -27.52 -27.99 20.14
N VAL A 130 -27.76 -28.52 18.92
CA VAL A 130 -28.93 -29.36 18.65
C VAL A 130 -28.84 -30.72 19.36
N LEU A 131 -27.67 -31.37 19.35
CA LEU A 131 -27.50 -32.75 19.81
C LEU A 131 -27.86 -32.97 21.30
N PRO A 132 -27.36 -32.15 22.25
CA PRO A 132 -27.69 -32.29 23.67
C PRO A 132 -29.18 -32.01 23.97
N VAL A 133 -29.75 -31.04 23.24
CA VAL A 133 -31.18 -30.67 23.47
C VAL A 133 -32.10 -31.76 22.94
N LEU A 134 -31.84 -32.25 21.71
CA LEU A 134 -32.59 -33.35 21.13
C LEU A 134 -32.51 -34.61 22.02
N GLY A 135 -31.34 -34.92 22.58
CA GLY A 135 -31.15 -36.02 23.49
C GLY A 135 -31.98 -35.89 24.75
N ARG A 136 -32.08 -34.70 25.35
CA ARG A 136 -32.93 -34.42 26.53
C ARG A 136 -34.42 -34.51 26.21
N THR A 137 -34.83 -34.19 25.01
CA THR A 137 -36.25 -34.13 24.61
C THR A 137 -36.74 -35.47 24.04
N ILE A 138 -35.95 -36.13 23.18
CA ILE A 138 -36.35 -37.37 22.52
C ILE A 138 -36.26 -38.57 23.46
N VAL A 139 -35.25 -38.67 24.34
CA VAL A 139 -35.11 -39.84 25.22
C VAL A 139 -36.26 -40.00 26.21
N PRO A 140 -36.78 -38.95 26.88
CA PRO A 140 -38.00 -39.06 27.68
C PRO A 140 -39.25 -39.37 26.85
N MET A 141 -39.37 -38.76 25.65
CA MET A 141 -40.51 -38.98 24.75
C MET A 141 -40.62 -40.46 24.33
N LEU A 142 -39.51 -41.12 24.02
CA LEU A 142 -39.44 -42.55 23.71
C LEU A 142 -39.81 -43.43 24.92
N LYS A 143 -39.59 -42.96 26.14
CA LYS A 143 -39.88 -43.70 27.38
C LYS A 143 -41.32 -43.53 27.87
N VAL A 144 -41.88 -42.35 27.67
CA VAL A 144 -43.19 -41.98 28.25
C VAL A 144 -44.33 -42.00 27.22
N GLY A 145 -44.04 -42.05 25.93
CA GLY A 145 -45.02 -42.31 24.86
C GLY A 145 -45.87 -41.13 24.41
N ALA A 146 -45.79 -39.96 25.00
CA ALA A 146 -46.52 -38.79 24.55
C ALA A 146 -45.68 -37.50 24.66
N PRO A 147 -45.66 -36.64 23.64
CA PRO A 147 -45.03 -35.31 23.72
C PRO A 147 -45.83 -34.43 24.64
N THR A 148 -45.17 -33.73 25.56
CA THR A 148 -45.79 -32.62 26.32
C THR A 148 -45.91 -31.40 25.41
N GLU A 149 -46.87 -30.49 25.67
CA GLU A 149 -47.06 -29.24 24.89
C GLU A 149 -45.77 -28.43 24.77
N ASN A 150 -44.91 -28.44 25.76
CA ASN A 150 -43.61 -27.74 25.76
C ASN A 150 -42.57 -28.36 24.81
N THR A 151 -42.67 -29.68 24.48
CA THR A 151 -41.70 -30.40 23.66
C THR A 151 -41.65 -29.87 22.21
N ALA A 152 -42.82 -29.57 21.65
CA ALA A 152 -42.90 -29.03 20.28
C ALA A 152 -42.26 -27.62 20.18
N LEU A 153 -42.49 -26.78 21.20
CA LEU A 153 -41.93 -25.43 21.26
C LEU A 153 -40.43 -25.44 21.46
N GLU A 154 -39.92 -26.35 22.30
CA GLU A 154 -38.45 -26.53 22.46
C GLU A 154 -37.79 -26.98 21.18
N ILE A 155 -38.34 -27.96 20.48
CA ILE A 155 -37.81 -28.42 19.17
C ILE A 155 -37.80 -27.27 18.15
N LEU A 156 -38.93 -26.51 18.07
CA LEU A 156 -39.02 -25.37 17.17
C LEU A 156 -37.93 -24.32 17.47
N THR A 157 -37.75 -23.98 18.77
CA THR A 157 -36.75 -23.02 19.23
C THR A 157 -35.32 -23.45 18.86
N VAL A 158 -35.04 -24.76 19.00
CA VAL A 158 -33.73 -25.32 18.65
C VAL A 158 -33.43 -25.18 17.14
N PHE A 159 -34.38 -25.55 16.28
CA PHE A 159 -34.22 -25.41 14.85
C PHE A 159 -34.14 -23.97 14.39
N MET A 160 -34.94 -23.08 15.00
CA MET A 160 -34.86 -21.63 14.74
C MET A 160 -33.50 -21.07 15.10
N ASN A 161 -32.95 -21.39 16.28
CA ASN A 161 -31.63 -20.93 16.69
C ASN A 161 -30.52 -21.49 15.78
N ALA A 162 -30.56 -22.76 15.41
CA ALA A 162 -29.63 -23.37 14.47
C ALA A 162 -29.71 -22.69 13.10
N GLY A 163 -30.91 -22.40 12.60
CA GLY A 163 -31.11 -21.63 11.37
C GLY A 163 -30.53 -20.23 11.43
N VAL A 164 -30.71 -19.52 12.57
CA VAL A 164 -30.10 -18.19 12.79
C VAL A 164 -28.57 -18.27 12.76
N LEU A 165 -27.95 -19.26 13.39
CA LEU A 165 -26.50 -19.43 13.39
C LEU A 165 -25.95 -19.61 11.96
N LEU A 166 -26.62 -20.44 11.16
CA LEU A 166 -26.24 -20.65 9.75
C LEU A 166 -26.46 -19.38 8.91
N ALA A 167 -27.57 -18.68 9.10
CA ALA A 167 -27.84 -17.42 8.39
C ALA A 167 -26.80 -16.35 8.74
N VAL A 168 -26.45 -16.21 10.02
CA VAL A 168 -25.38 -15.30 10.47
C VAL A 168 -24.03 -15.69 9.84
N ALA A 169 -23.71 -16.98 9.76
CA ALA A 169 -22.47 -17.45 9.13
C ALA A 169 -22.40 -17.07 7.64
N VAL A 170 -23.49 -17.22 6.90
CA VAL A 170 -23.54 -16.85 5.48
C VAL A 170 -23.36 -15.35 5.30
N VAL A 171 -24.09 -14.54 6.05
CA VAL A 171 -24.02 -13.07 5.96
C VAL A 171 -22.64 -12.57 6.39
N SER A 172 -22.14 -13.05 7.54
CA SER A 172 -20.82 -12.64 8.05
C SER A 172 -19.68 -13.10 7.15
N GLY A 173 -19.79 -14.30 6.57
CA GLY A 173 -18.83 -14.82 5.62
C GLY A 173 -18.76 -13.99 4.34
N ALA A 174 -19.92 -13.64 3.78
CA ALA A 174 -20.00 -12.76 2.59
C ALA A 174 -19.43 -11.35 2.89
N LEU A 175 -19.71 -10.82 4.09
CA LEU A 175 -19.18 -9.52 4.51
C LEU A 175 -17.65 -9.56 4.71
N ALA A 176 -17.15 -10.61 5.36
CA ALA A 176 -15.71 -10.82 5.57
C ALA A 176 -14.97 -10.93 4.22
N GLU A 177 -15.51 -11.66 3.25
CA GLU A 177 -14.91 -11.79 1.93
C GLU A 177 -14.86 -10.45 1.20
N ARG A 178 -15.94 -9.68 1.21
CA ARG A 178 -15.97 -8.31 0.65
C ARG A 178 -14.96 -7.39 1.33
N TYR A 179 -14.84 -7.46 2.64
CA TYR A 179 -13.87 -6.67 3.40
C TYR A 179 -12.43 -6.98 2.99
N TYR A 180 -12.06 -8.26 2.85
CA TYR A 180 -10.73 -8.67 2.38
C TYR A 180 -10.46 -8.24 0.95
N GLN A 181 -11.43 -8.35 0.05
CA GLN A 181 -11.30 -7.89 -1.34
C GLN A 181 -11.07 -6.37 -1.40
N LEU A 182 -11.80 -5.60 -0.59
CA LEU A 182 -11.61 -4.15 -0.51
C LEU A 182 -10.22 -3.79 0.02
N GLN A 183 -9.75 -4.45 1.07
CA GLN A 183 -8.40 -4.22 1.60
C GLN A 183 -7.32 -4.52 0.56
N GLN A 184 -7.42 -5.64 -0.15
CA GLN A 184 -6.47 -5.98 -1.20
C GLN A 184 -6.45 -4.92 -2.30
N ARG A 185 -7.62 -4.48 -2.79
CA ARG A 185 -7.70 -3.41 -3.80
C ARG A 185 -7.05 -2.11 -3.32
N MET A 186 -7.28 -1.73 -2.06
CA MET A 186 -6.67 -0.53 -1.47
C MET A 186 -5.14 -0.64 -1.40
N GLU A 187 -4.61 -1.81 -1.02
CA GLU A 187 -3.17 -2.06 -0.99
C GLU A 187 -2.55 -2.02 -2.40
N ASP A 188 -3.22 -2.63 -3.39
CA ASP A 188 -2.77 -2.63 -4.78
C ASP A 188 -2.78 -1.21 -5.37
N GLN A 189 -3.82 -0.43 -5.09
CA GLN A 189 -3.89 0.98 -5.51
C GLN A 189 -2.77 1.82 -4.86
N ARG A 190 -2.50 1.62 -3.57
CA ARG A 190 -1.40 2.31 -2.89
C ARG A 190 -0.04 1.98 -3.49
N LYS A 191 0.21 0.70 -3.78
CA LYS A 191 1.44 0.27 -4.45
C LYS A 191 1.56 0.91 -5.82
N HIS A 192 0.49 0.83 -6.63
CA HIS A 192 0.49 1.42 -7.96
C HIS A 192 0.76 2.93 -7.95
N LEU A 193 0.16 3.67 -7.02
CA LEU A 193 0.44 5.10 -6.83
C LEU A 193 1.90 5.36 -6.42
N SER A 194 2.43 4.55 -5.50
CA SER A 194 3.82 4.64 -5.07
C SER A 194 4.80 4.34 -6.22
N ASP A 195 4.51 3.30 -7.01
CA ASP A 195 5.34 2.94 -8.18
C ASP A 195 5.30 4.04 -9.25
N LEU A 196 4.13 4.64 -9.48
CA LEU A 196 3.98 5.74 -10.42
C LEU A 196 4.76 6.99 -9.97
N GLN A 197 4.72 7.30 -8.68
CA GLN A 197 5.49 8.40 -8.11
C GLN A 197 7.00 8.14 -8.21
N ALA A 198 7.45 6.95 -7.85
CA ALA A 198 8.85 6.56 -7.97
C ALA A 198 9.34 6.59 -9.43
N PHE A 199 8.50 6.14 -10.36
CA PHE A 199 8.81 6.19 -11.80
C PHE A 199 8.89 7.62 -12.32
N ARG A 200 7.96 8.49 -11.94
CA ARG A 200 8.00 9.93 -12.26
C ARG A 200 9.30 10.57 -11.75
N ASP A 201 9.64 10.31 -10.50
CA ASP A 201 10.83 10.87 -9.87
C ASP A 201 12.11 10.32 -10.53
N LEU A 202 12.13 9.02 -10.87
CA LEU A 202 13.23 8.41 -11.62
C LEU A 202 13.43 9.05 -13.00
N ILE A 203 12.33 9.25 -13.75
CA ILE A 203 12.42 9.93 -15.06
C ILE A 203 12.96 11.34 -14.87
N PHE A 204 12.38 12.11 -13.95
CA PHE A 204 12.78 13.48 -13.69
C PHE A 204 14.26 13.61 -13.34
N GLU A 205 14.79 12.68 -12.53
CA GLU A 205 16.19 12.66 -12.11
C GLU A 205 17.14 12.03 -13.13
N SER A 206 16.66 11.13 -14.00
CA SER A 206 17.52 10.40 -14.95
C SER A 206 17.74 11.13 -16.27
N VAL A 207 16.97 12.17 -16.58
CA VAL A 207 17.14 12.97 -17.79
C VAL A 207 18.48 13.70 -17.72
N GLY A 208 19.34 13.46 -18.72
CA GLY A 208 20.67 14.07 -18.81
C GLY A 208 20.65 15.59 -19.05
N SER A 209 19.47 16.17 -19.30
CA SER A 209 19.26 17.62 -19.41
C SER A 209 18.73 18.16 -18.08
N GLY A 210 19.14 19.36 -17.69
CA GLY A 210 18.62 20.04 -16.51
C GLY A 210 17.16 20.39 -16.71
N LEU A 211 16.29 19.92 -15.80
CA LEU A 211 14.86 20.26 -15.79
C LEU A 211 14.60 21.24 -14.66
N VAL A 212 13.94 22.35 -14.99
CA VAL A 212 13.64 23.42 -14.05
C VAL A 212 12.18 23.82 -14.22
N GLY A 213 11.37 23.62 -13.19
CA GLY A 213 10.01 24.15 -13.12
C GLY A 213 10.01 25.58 -12.58
N VAL A 214 9.18 26.44 -13.14
CA VAL A 214 9.03 27.84 -12.69
C VAL A 214 7.55 28.17 -12.60
N ASP A 215 7.14 28.75 -11.48
CA ASP A 215 5.77 29.20 -11.27
C ASP A 215 5.44 30.50 -12.05
N PRO A 216 4.17 30.93 -12.09
CA PRO A 216 3.80 32.20 -12.72
C PRO A 216 4.48 33.42 -12.07
N GLY A 217 4.95 33.32 -10.82
CA GLY A 217 5.69 34.35 -10.10
C GLY A 217 7.17 34.42 -10.45
N GLY A 218 7.69 33.48 -11.25
CA GLY A 218 9.14 33.39 -11.58
C GLY A 218 9.97 32.66 -10.53
N ARG A 219 9.34 31.94 -9.59
CA ARG A 219 10.06 31.14 -8.60
C ARG A 219 10.24 29.71 -9.10
N VAL A 220 11.38 29.14 -8.77
CA VAL A 220 11.69 27.75 -9.10
C VAL A 220 10.86 26.80 -8.24
N THR A 221 10.12 25.90 -8.87
CA THR A 221 9.27 24.90 -8.20
C THR A 221 9.79 23.48 -8.31
N ALA A 222 10.65 23.21 -9.33
CA ALA A 222 11.26 21.90 -9.54
C ALA A 222 12.68 22.08 -10.08
N PHE A 223 13.59 21.19 -9.67
CA PHE A 223 15.00 21.27 -10.03
C PHE A 223 15.62 19.88 -9.95
N ASN A 224 15.99 19.29 -11.10
CA ASN A 224 16.53 17.93 -11.13
C ASN A 224 18.05 17.90 -10.93
N ARG A 225 18.60 16.72 -10.75
CA ARG A 225 20.03 16.48 -10.52
C ARG A 225 20.92 16.99 -11.65
N ALA A 226 20.45 16.92 -12.92
CA ALA A 226 21.22 17.46 -14.05
C ALA A 226 21.28 18.99 -13.99
N ALA A 227 20.20 19.66 -13.58
CA ALA A 227 20.20 21.11 -13.35
C ALA A 227 21.16 21.51 -12.21
N GLU A 228 21.23 20.72 -11.13
CA GLU A 228 22.24 20.91 -10.07
C GLU A 228 23.67 20.83 -10.63
N SER A 229 23.94 19.82 -11.47
CA SER A 229 25.27 19.63 -12.07
C SER A 229 25.66 20.77 -13.01
N ILE A 230 24.69 21.30 -13.78
CA ILE A 230 24.92 22.40 -14.73
C ILE A 230 25.15 23.72 -13.98
N THR A 231 24.32 24.03 -12.97
CA THR A 231 24.35 25.33 -12.27
C THR A 231 25.31 25.36 -11.08
N GLY A 232 25.64 24.21 -10.49
CA GLY A 232 26.36 24.11 -9.23
C GLY A 232 25.53 24.50 -8.00
N VAL A 233 24.19 24.60 -8.14
CA VAL A 233 23.25 24.91 -7.07
C VAL A 233 22.47 23.65 -6.71
N ARG A 234 22.32 23.31 -5.43
CA ARG A 234 21.52 22.17 -5.00
C ARG A 234 20.01 22.47 -5.16
N ALA A 235 19.19 21.47 -5.44
CA ALA A 235 17.75 21.61 -5.57
C ALA A 235 17.12 22.27 -4.32
N GLN A 236 17.53 21.86 -3.12
CA GLN A 236 17.08 22.43 -1.85
C GLN A 236 17.36 23.93 -1.69
N ASP A 237 18.42 24.44 -2.35
CA ASP A 237 18.81 25.85 -2.33
C ASP A 237 18.18 26.63 -3.51
N ALA A 238 17.71 25.93 -4.54
CA ALA A 238 17.13 26.48 -5.75
C ALA A 238 15.62 26.62 -5.68
N VAL A 239 14.91 25.66 -5.10
CA VAL A 239 13.45 25.67 -4.93
C VAL A 239 13.03 26.88 -4.08
N ASP A 240 11.92 27.53 -4.47
CA ASP A 240 11.37 28.76 -3.91
C ASP A 240 12.24 30.01 -4.13
N ARG A 241 13.36 29.90 -4.85
CA ARG A 241 14.16 31.06 -5.22
C ARG A 241 13.69 31.67 -6.54
N PRO A 242 13.87 32.99 -6.73
CA PRO A 242 13.63 33.62 -8.03
C PRO A 242 14.59 33.04 -9.07
N TRP A 243 14.11 32.89 -10.30
CA TRP A 243 14.87 32.41 -11.46
C TRP A 243 16.21 33.16 -11.63
N GLU A 244 16.17 34.52 -11.52
CA GLU A 244 17.33 35.39 -11.69
C GLU A 244 18.44 35.14 -10.66
N ALA A 245 18.08 34.65 -9.49
CA ALA A 245 19.06 34.32 -8.45
C ALA A 245 19.93 33.10 -8.80
N ILE A 246 19.44 32.24 -9.71
CA ILE A 246 20.11 31.00 -10.09
C ILE A 246 20.74 31.14 -11.47
N PHE A 247 20.00 31.66 -12.45
CA PHE A 247 20.42 31.76 -13.85
C PHE A 247 20.91 33.15 -14.26
N GLY A 248 20.83 34.14 -13.36
CA GLY A 248 21.17 35.53 -13.66
C GLY A 248 20.23 36.16 -14.68
N GLY A 249 20.66 37.24 -15.30
CA GLY A 249 19.87 37.97 -16.33
C GLY A 249 19.97 37.38 -17.74
N GLY A 250 20.40 36.13 -17.89
CA GLY A 250 20.60 35.49 -19.22
C GLY A 250 19.34 35.22 -20.02
N VAL A 251 18.18 35.16 -19.33
CA VAL A 251 16.85 34.95 -19.97
C VAL A 251 15.81 35.76 -19.21
N ASP A 252 15.06 36.58 -19.94
CA ASP A 252 13.90 37.30 -19.42
C ASP A 252 12.66 36.37 -19.45
N LEU A 253 12.20 35.93 -18.27
CA LEU A 253 11.01 35.08 -18.16
C LEU A 253 9.73 35.78 -18.63
N ALA A 254 9.67 37.11 -18.63
CA ALA A 254 8.51 37.83 -19.14
C ALA A 254 8.42 37.74 -20.68
N GLU A 255 9.55 37.79 -21.37
CA GLU A 255 9.65 37.56 -22.81
C GLU A 255 9.29 36.10 -23.15
N VAL A 256 9.84 35.15 -22.41
CA VAL A 256 9.52 33.71 -22.58
C VAL A 256 8.01 33.46 -22.45
N ARG A 257 7.37 34.00 -21.42
CA ARG A 257 5.92 33.84 -21.20
C ARG A 257 5.12 34.42 -22.36
N ARG A 258 5.52 35.58 -22.90
CA ARG A 258 4.86 36.19 -24.03
C ARG A 258 4.96 35.29 -25.27
N ALA A 259 6.15 34.80 -25.59
CA ALA A 259 6.39 33.90 -26.71
C ALA A 259 5.58 32.61 -26.61
N VAL A 260 5.52 32.01 -25.43
CA VAL A 260 4.71 30.80 -25.16
C VAL A 260 3.22 31.09 -25.26
N SER A 261 2.75 32.24 -24.78
CA SER A 261 1.32 32.68 -24.89
C SER A 261 0.89 32.94 -26.34
N GLU A 262 1.82 33.35 -27.19
CA GLU A 262 1.62 33.56 -28.63
C GLU A 262 1.67 32.26 -29.45
N GLY A 263 1.80 31.11 -28.80
CA GLY A 263 1.78 29.80 -29.45
C GLY A 263 3.14 29.28 -29.92
N SER A 264 4.24 29.95 -29.57
CA SER A 264 5.60 29.44 -29.81
C SER A 264 5.97 28.42 -28.76
N GLU A 265 5.66 27.14 -28.99
CA GLU A 265 6.08 26.02 -28.13
C GLU A 265 6.91 25.02 -28.94
N PRO A 266 8.17 24.75 -28.54
CA PRO A 266 8.89 25.41 -27.45
C PRO A 266 9.20 26.89 -27.73
N ALA A 267 9.34 27.71 -26.70
CA ALA A 267 9.88 29.05 -26.84
C ALA A 267 11.26 29.01 -27.55
N PRO A 268 11.68 30.10 -28.25
CA PRO A 268 13.00 30.13 -28.84
C PRO A 268 14.09 29.68 -27.87
N ARG A 269 15.07 28.96 -28.40
CA ARG A 269 16.22 28.51 -27.58
C ARG A 269 17.09 29.70 -27.24
N TYR A 270 17.32 29.92 -25.95
CA TYR A 270 18.22 30.93 -25.42
C TYR A 270 19.57 30.31 -25.13
N GLU A 271 20.66 30.92 -25.63
CA GLU A 271 22.03 30.53 -25.30
C GLU A 271 22.73 31.67 -24.56
N PHE A 272 23.25 31.35 -23.38
CA PHE A 272 23.97 32.33 -22.55
C PHE A 272 25.10 31.66 -21.77
N ARG A 273 25.96 32.48 -21.16
CA ARG A 273 26.98 31.98 -20.24
C ARG A 273 26.45 32.07 -18.82
N LEU A 274 26.35 30.93 -18.20
CA LEU A 274 25.96 30.81 -16.81
C LEU A 274 27.24 30.81 -15.96
N ARG A 275 27.30 31.72 -14.99
CA ARG A 275 28.37 31.73 -13.99
C ARG A 275 27.98 30.83 -12.83
N ARG A 276 28.65 29.69 -12.72
CA ARG A 276 28.45 28.74 -11.61
C ARG A 276 28.93 29.32 -10.29
N ARG A 277 28.48 28.73 -9.18
CA ARG A 277 28.95 29.12 -7.83
C ARG A 277 30.45 28.90 -7.64
N ASP A 278 31.07 27.97 -8.33
CA ASP A 278 32.54 27.71 -8.33
C ASP A 278 33.35 28.73 -9.16
N GLY A 279 32.70 29.71 -9.75
CA GLY A 279 33.33 30.78 -10.54
C GLY A 279 33.55 30.41 -12.02
N HIS A 280 33.26 29.19 -12.47
CA HIS A 280 33.40 28.79 -13.86
C HIS A 280 32.21 29.26 -14.70
N ASP A 281 32.50 29.71 -15.92
CA ASP A 281 31.45 30.08 -16.88
C ASP A 281 31.16 28.86 -17.78
N VAL A 282 29.89 28.42 -17.77
CA VAL A 282 29.37 27.31 -18.55
C VAL A 282 28.44 27.86 -19.64
N PRO A 283 28.67 27.52 -20.94
CA PRO A 283 27.71 27.86 -21.98
C PRO A 283 26.48 26.95 -21.84
N VAL A 284 25.32 27.55 -21.58
CA VAL A 284 24.04 26.86 -21.38
C VAL A 284 23.08 27.22 -22.49
N GLY A 285 22.42 26.22 -23.04
CA GLY A 285 21.25 26.38 -23.91
C GLY A 285 20.01 25.98 -23.14
N ILE A 286 18.95 26.80 -23.19
CA ILE A 286 17.68 26.54 -22.53
C ILE A 286 16.50 26.77 -23.46
N SER A 287 15.51 25.90 -23.40
CA SER A 287 14.22 26.04 -24.06
C SER A 287 13.10 25.89 -23.03
N PHE A 288 11.96 26.53 -23.28
CA PHE A 288 10.84 26.55 -22.34
C PHE A 288 9.57 26.01 -22.99
N TRP A 289 8.77 25.37 -22.17
CA TRP A 289 7.40 24.89 -22.47
C TRP A 289 6.43 25.39 -21.42
N SER A 290 5.17 25.58 -21.78
CA SER A 290 4.13 25.87 -20.80
C SER A 290 3.77 24.63 -20.00
N LEU A 291 3.65 24.79 -18.68
CA LEU A 291 3.00 23.82 -17.82
C LEU A 291 1.53 24.21 -17.68
N ARG A 292 0.61 23.39 -18.21
CA ARG A 292 -0.83 23.65 -18.13
C ARG A 292 -1.46 22.83 -17.02
N SER A 293 -2.37 23.45 -16.28
CA SER A 293 -3.24 22.76 -15.34
C SER A 293 -4.26 21.90 -16.08
N GLY A 294 -4.88 20.93 -15.41
CA GLY A 294 -5.98 20.14 -15.96
C GLY A 294 -7.20 20.95 -16.42
N ALA A 295 -7.32 22.21 -15.98
CA ALA A 295 -8.31 23.18 -16.44
C ALA A 295 -7.88 23.97 -17.71
N GLY A 296 -6.64 23.73 -18.22
CA GLY A 296 -6.11 24.42 -19.40
C GLY A 296 -5.35 25.72 -19.11
N ASP A 297 -5.38 26.21 -17.89
CA ASP A 297 -4.66 27.42 -17.47
C ASP A 297 -3.15 27.18 -17.37
N VAL A 298 -2.34 28.21 -17.67
CA VAL A 298 -0.88 28.15 -17.55
C VAL A 298 -0.48 28.15 -16.07
N ALA A 299 -0.10 26.99 -15.56
CA ALA A 299 0.33 26.78 -14.19
C ALA A 299 1.80 27.19 -13.95
N GLY A 300 2.58 27.38 -15.04
CA GLY A 300 3.99 27.75 -14.97
C GLY A 300 4.73 27.45 -16.26
N LEU A 301 6.07 27.41 -16.17
CA LEU A 301 6.97 27.06 -17.26
C LEU A 301 7.86 25.88 -16.85
N ILE A 302 8.22 25.04 -17.82
CA ILE A 302 9.28 24.05 -17.70
C ILE A 302 10.44 24.49 -18.59
N GLY A 303 11.59 24.77 -18.00
CA GLY A 303 12.84 25.02 -18.69
C GLY A 303 13.65 23.71 -18.81
N VAL A 304 14.13 23.42 -20.02
CA VAL A 304 15.08 22.34 -20.27
C VAL A 304 16.41 22.97 -20.60
N CYS A 305 17.38 22.83 -19.70
CA CYS A 305 18.73 23.39 -19.86
C CYS A 305 19.75 22.30 -20.19
N GLN A 306 20.69 22.64 -21.04
CA GLN A 306 21.75 21.76 -21.51
C GLN A 306 23.11 22.46 -21.45
N ASP A 307 24.11 21.76 -20.91
CA ASP A 307 25.50 22.21 -20.99
C ASP A 307 26.03 22.04 -22.45
N LEU A 308 26.45 23.13 -23.05
CA LEU A 308 26.93 23.18 -24.42
C LEU A 308 28.46 23.09 -24.50
N SER A 309 29.19 22.89 -23.41
CA SER A 309 30.65 22.90 -23.36
C SER A 309 31.24 21.89 -24.34
N ASN A 310 30.77 20.65 -24.34
CA ASN A 310 31.25 19.60 -25.23
C ASN A 310 30.92 19.90 -26.69
N ILE A 311 29.75 20.43 -26.97
CA ILE A 311 29.31 20.78 -28.33
C ILE A 311 30.21 21.88 -28.88
N LYS A 312 30.42 22.95 -28.12
CA LYS A 312 31.27 24.06 -28.52
C LYS A 312 32.76 23.69 -28.68
N GLN A 313 33.26 22.80 -27.84
CA GLN A 313 34.58 22.23 -27.98
C GLN A 313 34.71 21.39 -29.28
N MET A 314 33.74 20.56 -29.57
CA MET A 314 33.70 19.75 -30.79
C MET A 314 33.66 20.63 -32.05
N GLU A 315 32.82 21.65 -32.06
CA GLU A 315 32.76 22.64 -33.14
C GLU A 315 34.11 23.36 -33.35
N GLN A 316 34.78 23.75 -32.28
CA GLN A 316 36.09 24.38 -32.36
C GLN A 316 37.15 23.45 -32.94
N ARG A 317 37.19 22.18 -32.50
CA ARG A 317 38.09 21.18 -33.06
C ARG A 317 37.83 20.94 -34.53
N MET A 318 36.58 20.87 -34.94
CA MET A 318 36.19 20.68 -36.32
C MET A 318 36.63 21.85 -37.22
N ARG A 319 36.37 23.09 -36.76
CA ARG A 319 36.82 24.32 -37.44
C ARG A 319 38.36 24.37 -37.57
N GLN A 320 39.09 23.92 -36.55
CA GLN A 320 40.56 23.85 -36.56
C GLN A 320 41.04 22.80 -37.54
N ALA A 321 40.43 21.61 -37.59
CA ALA A 321 40.74 20.55 -38.54
C ALA A 321 40.48 21.02 -39.98
N ASP A 322 39.37 21.68 -40.25
CA ASP A 322 39.02 22.24 -41.56
C ASP A 322 40.03 23.28 -42.01
N ARG A 323 40.50 24.18 -41.12
CA ARG A 323 41.55 25.17 -41.41
C ARG A 323 42.86 24.48 -41.75
N LEU A 324 43.29 23.48 -40.99
CA LEU A 324 44.51 22.72 -41.23
C LEU A 324 44.43 21.95 -42.56
N ALA A 325 43.29 21.35 -42.88
CA ALA A 325 43.06 20.69 -44.15
C ALA A 325 43.11 21.67 -45.36
N ALA A 326 42.56 22.88 -45.19
CA ALA A 326 42.64 23.92 -46.20
C ALA A 326 44.09 24.38 -46.44
N VAL A 327 44.85 24.64 -45.35
CA VAL A 327 46.29 25.01 -45.44
C VAL A 327 47.10 23.87 -46.06
N GLY A 328 46.81 22.61 -45.68
CA GLY A 328 47.48 21.44 -46.27
C GLY A 328 47.27 21.33 -47.79
N ARG A 329 46.03 21.54 -48.27
CA ARG A 329 45.74 21.57 -49.75
C ARG A 329 46.42 22.72 -50.44
N LEU A 330 46.42 23.92 -49.86
CA LEU A 330 47.12 25.06 -50.41
C LEU A 330 48.67 24.80 -50.53
N SER A 331 49.24 24.27 -49.46
CA SER A 331 50.67 23.94 -49.42
C SER A 331 51.06 22.86 -50.43
N ALA A 332 50.19 21.85 -50.61
CA ALA A 332 50.42 20.81 -51.63
C ALA A 332 50.36 21.40 -53.08
N ASN A 333 49.35 22.26 -53.34
CA ASN A 333 49.27 22.95 -54.64
C ASN A 333 50.48 23.87 -54.91
N MET A 334 50.91 24.67 -53.95
CA MET A 334 52.11 25.51 -54.05
C MET A 334 53.36 24.67 -54.28
N ALA A 335 53.52 23.55 -53.57
CA ALA A 335 54.63 22.65 -53.78
C ALA A 335 54.65 22.09 -55.21
N HIS A 336 53.52 21.76 -55.79
CA HIS A 336 53.35 21.35 -57.17
C HIS A 336 53.70 22.48 -58.17
N GLU A 337 53.19 23.68 -57.93
CA GLU A 337 53.44 24.85 -58.76
C GLU A 337 54.90 25.31 -58.68
N ILE A 338 55.60 25.13 -57.57
CA ILE A 338 57.07 25.41 -57.47
C ILE A 338 57.88 24.32 -58.12
N ARG A 339 57.48 23.06 -57.99
CA ARG A 339 58.25 21.93 -58.61
C ARG A 339 58.21 21.95 -60.09
N ASN A 340 57.16 22.36 -60.75
CA ASN A 340 56.99 22.40 -62.18
C ASN A 340 58.03 23.31 -62.88
N PRO A 341 58.22 24.59 -62.48
CA PRO A 341 59.29 25.42 -63.14
C PRO A 341 60.67 24.98 -62.75
N LEU A 342 60.89 24.43 -61.51
CA LEU A 342 62.24 23.89 -61.17
C LEU A 342 62.59 22.65 -61.99
N ALA A 343 61.64 21.76 -62.29
CA ALA A 343 61.88 20.61 -63.17
C ALA A 343 62.19 21.03 -64.65
N SER A 344 61.51 22.08 -65.12
CA SER A 344 61.84 22.61 -66.47
C SER A 344 63.20 23.29 -66.54
N ILE A 345 63.67 23.94 -65.52
CA ILE A 345 65.04 24.51 -65.46
C ILE A 345 66.08 23.42 -65.34
N SER A 346 65.83 22.37 -64.53
CA SER A 346 66.76 21.24 -64.34
C SER A 346 66.88 20.33 -65.60
N GLY A 347 65.92 20.34 -66.51
CA GLY A 347 65.92 19.60 -67.74
C GLY A 347 66.55 20.35 -68.95
N ALA A 348 66.92 21.62 -68.73
CA ALA A 348 67.52 22.47 -69.78
C ALA A 348 69.02 22.70 -69.62
N VAL A 349 69.66 22.02 -68.64
CA VAL A 349 71.14 21.91 -68.47
C VAL A 349 71.54 20.48 -68.81
#